data_af345275fcdd845c01b787b58d0a7615
#
_entry.id   af345275fcdd845c01b787b58d0a7615
#
_cell.length_a   1.000
_cell.length_b   1.000
_cell.length_c   1.000
_cell.angle_alpha   90.00
_cell.angle_beta   90.00
_cell.angle_gamma   90.00
#
_symmetry.space_group_name_H-M   'P 1'
#
loop_
_entity.id
_entity.type
_entity.pdbx_description
1 polymer ?
#
loop_
_entity_poly.entity_id
_entity_poly.type
_entity_poly.pdbx_seq_one_letter_code
_entity_poly.pdbx_strand_id
1 'polypeptide(L)'
;AGLFCAELFFPVAASYEETVRPGIRGLTPQDFILWVLGKHATVAELAADLERVSVVGRRWFDGNYYPFHWLLADDSGTYVIEPLGGRLKLMRNPCGGLTNTPALADQVERLNHRLGIADRQFVLRAVVNYQGAWPAGGNSVARFQQAVLTSWQKKPQTVAAMATFLQTVTVPHTKKHEHNYTHYWAVVDRQRLRYYFTDCRTQRRVSYDLNSAVGQQPVAFKL
;
A
#
# COMPACT_ATOMS: atom_id res chain seq x y z
N ALA A 1 13.18 12.44 -7.11
CA ALA A 1 13.25 11.09 -6.59
C ALA A 1 11.97 10.34 -6.94
N GLY A 2 12.09 9.07 -7.28
CA GLY A 2 10.98 8.27 -7.78
C GLY A 2 10.36 7.28 -6.78
N LEU A 3 10.73 7.35 -5.50
CA LEU A 3 10.22 6.43 -4.49
C LEU A 3 8.77 6.78 -4.12
N PHE A 4 7.90 5.79 -4.18
CA PHE A 4 6.53 5.80 -3.68
C PHE A 4 6.44 4.91 -2.44
N CYS A 5 5.67 5.34 -1.44
CA CYS A 5 5.33 4.55 -0.27
C CYS A 5 3.87 4.77 0.11
N ALA A 6 3.15 3.70 0.40
CA ALA A 6 1.79 3.73 0.93
C ALA A 6 1.65 2.70 2.05
N GLU A 7 0.81 3.00 3.03
CA GLU A 7 0.49 2.09 4.13
C GLU A 7 -0.90 1.47 3.96
N LEU A 8 -1.05 0.24 4.41
CA LEU A 8 -2.32 -0.48 4.41
C LEU A 8 -2.48 -1.21 5.76
N PHE A 9 -3.73 -1.31 6.21
CA PHE A 9 -4.05 -1.88 7.51
C PHE A 9 -3.80 -3.40 7.54
N PHE A 10 -2.99 -3.85 8.52
CA PHE A 10 -2.48 -5.22 8.60
C PHE A 10 -2.66 -5.83 10.00
N PRO A 11 -3.90 -5.88 10.55
CA PRO A 11 -4.16 -6.08 11.97
C PRO A 11 -3.84 -7.50 12.49
N VAL A 12 -3.97 -8.52 11.66
CA VAL A 12 -3.88 -9.93 12.14
C VAL A 12 -2.46 -10.47 12.08
N ALA A 13 -1.68 -10.04 11.11
CA ALA A 13 -0.36 -10.62 10.83
C ALA A 13 0.81 -9.71 11.26
N ALA A 14 0.57 -8.43 11.52
CA ALA A 14 1.62 -7.52 11.95
C ALA A 14 2.18 -7.92 13.31
N SER A 15 3.49 -8.10 13.35
CA SER A 15 4.26 -8.34 14.58
C SER A 15 5.47 -7.41 14.61
N TYR A 16 5.38 -6.36 15.42
CA TYR A 16 6.46 -5.39 15.60
C TYR A 16 7.39 -5.78 16.75
N GLU A 17 8.52 -5.08 16.85
CA GLU A 17 9.38 -5.17 18.01
C GLU A 17 8.66 -4.62 19.26
N GLU A 18 8.90 -5.21 20.43
CA GLU A 18 8.31 -4.75 21.70
C GLU A 18 9.01 -3.49 22.21
N THR A 19 10.31 -3.41 21.97
CA THR A 19 11.17 -2.30 22.40
C THR A 19 12.14 -1.93 21.27
N VAL A 20 12.59 -0.68 21.32
CA VAL A 20 13.64 -0.22 20.40
C VAL A 20 14.96 -0.94 20.70
N ARG A 21 15.59 -1.50 19.70
CA ARG A 21 16.90 -2.12 19.81
C ARG A 21 17.97 -1.10 20.24
N PRO A 22 18.93 -1.45 21.14
CA PRO A 22 19.98 -0.55 21.56
C PRO A 22 20.77 0.03 20.37
N GLY A 23 20.99 1.34 20.39
CA GLY A 23 21.73 2.05 19.34
C GLY A 23 21.01 2.19 17.99
N ILE A 24 19.76 1.74 17.89
CA ILE A 24 18.96 1.79 16.67
C ILE A 24 17.89 2.88 16.79
N ARG A 25 17.52 3.50 15.67
CA ARG A 25 16.42 4.48 15.63
C ARG A 25 15.08 3.79 15.86
N GLY A 26 14.31 4.25 16.84
CA GLY A 26 12.93 3.81 17.05
C GLY A 26 11.94 4.62 16.20
N LEU A 27 10.97 3.95 15.62
CA LEU A 27 9.82 4.55 14.94
C LEU A 27 8.53 3.88 15.41
N THR A 28 7.42 4.59 15.30
CA THR A 28 6.09 3.97 15.31
C THR A 28 5.70 3.58 13.89
N PRO A 29 4.72 2.67 13.68
CA PRO A 29 4.24 2.34 12.34
C PRO A 29 3.79 3.56 11.55
N GLN A 30 3.19 4.55 12.21
CA GLN A 30 2.67 5.78 11.60
C GLN A 30 3.77 6.72 11.10
N ASP A 31 4.95 6.70 11.75
CA ASP A 31 6.10 7.53 11.35
C ASP A 31 6.89 6.93 10.19
N PHE A 32 6.63 5.68 9.85
CA PHE A 32 7.45 4.93 8.89
C PHE A 32 7.46 5.55 7.50
N ILE A 33 6.30 5.97 6.95
CA ILE A 33 6.24 6.63 5.63
C ILE A 33 7.06 7.91 5.61
N LEU A 34 6.94 8.73 6.66
CA LEU A 34 7.69 9.99 6.75
C LEU A 34 9.20 9.73 6.78
N TRP A 35 9.63 8.71 7.52
CA TRP A 35 11.03 8.31 7.55
C TRP A 35 11.51 7.79 6.18
N VAL A 36 10.73 6.92 5.54
CA VAL A 36 11.04 6.37 4.22
C VAL A 36 11.22 7.49 3.19
N LEU A 37 10.18 8.30 2.99
CA LEU A 37 10.17 9.32 1.94
C LEU A 37 11.04 10.54 2.26
N GLY A 38 11.31 10.79 3.54
CA GLY A 38 12.19 11.89 3.97
C GLY A 38 13.69 11.59 3.86
N LYS A 39 14.06 10.30 3.72
CA LYS A 39 15.48 9.89 3.73
C LYS A 39 15.95 9.15 2.49
N HIS A 40 15.05 8.51 1.75
CA HIS A 40 15.42 7.59 0.68
C HIS A 40 14.78 8.02 -0.64
N ALA A 41 15.54 7.92 -1.71
CA ALA A 41 15.08 8.19 -3.06
C ALA A 41 14.71 6.90 -3.81
N THR A 42 15.22 5.75 -3.36
CA THR A 42 15.04 4.44 -3.99
C THR A 42 14.78 3.34 -2.96
N VAL A 43 14.22 2.22 -3.42
CA VAL A 43 14.05 1.02 -2.60
C VAL A 43 15.41 0.42 -2.20
N ALA A 44 16.44 0.55 -3.04
CA ALA A 44 17.78 0.06 -2.73
C ALA A 44 18.41 0.82 -1.55
N GLU A 45 18.27 2.14 -1.50
CA GLU A 45 18.72 2.95 -0.36
C GLU A 45 17.98 2.57 0.93
N LEU A 46 16.65 2.41 0.84
CA LEU A 46 15.84 1.96 1.96
C LEU A 46 16.27 0.57 2.47
N ALA A 47 16.51 -0.37 1.55
CA ALA A 47 16.95 -1.73 1.90
C ALA A 47 18.26 -1.73 2.70
N ALA A 48 19.23 -0.88 2.32
CA ALA A 48 20.49 -0.73 3.02
C ALA A 48 20.36 -0.14 4.43
N ASP A 49 19.27 0.60 4.68
CA ASP A 49 19.06 1.32 5.96
C ASP A 49 18.02 0.61 6.87
N LEU A 50 17.30 -0.40 6.34
CA LEU A 50 16.17 -1.03 7.03
C LEU A 50 16.55 -1.69 8.36
N GLU A 51 17.75 -2.26 8.46
CA GLU A 51 18.25 -2.88 9.69
C GLU A 51 18.63 -1.84 10.77
N ARG A 52 18.73 -0.56 10.40
CA ARG A 52 19.05 0.56 11.29
C ARG A 52 17.84 1.23 11.90
N VAL A 53 16.65 0.66 11.66
CA VAL A 53 15.39 1.13 12.23
C VAL A 53 14.71 0.00 12.98
N SER A 54 14.08 0.35 14.08
CA SER A 54 13.27 -0.52 14.93
C SER A 54 11.86 0.03 14.93
N VAL A 55 10.91 -0.69 14.36
CA VAL A 55 9.50 -0.28 14.39
C VAL A 55 8.82 -0.96 15.56
N VAL A 56 8.34 -0.15 16.50
CA VAL A 56 7.72 -0.60 17.74
C VAL A 56 6.23 -0.33 17.71
N GLY A 57 5.44 -1.36 17.98
CA GLY A 57 3.99 -1.25 18.05
C GLY A 57 3.54 -0.45 19.28
N ARG A 58 3.38 0.85 19.11
CA ARG A 58 2.86 1.73 20.16
C ARG A 58 1.46 2.22 19.82
N ARG A 59 0.66 2.45 20.84
CA ARG A 59 -0.62 3.14 20.68
C ARG A 59 -0.38 4.58 20.25
N TRP A 60 -1.19 5.04 19.32
CA TRP A 60 -1.18 6.43 18.85
C TRP A 60 -1.78 7.37 19.90
N PHE A 61 -1.70 8.68 19.65
CA PHE A 61 -2.20 9.70 20.59
C PHE A 61 -3.72 9.58 20.88
N ASP A 62 -4.48 8.95 20.00
CA ASP A 62 -5.90 8.63 20.17
C ASP A 62 -6.16 7.33 20.96
N GLY A 63 -5.09 6.70 21.47
CA GLY A 63 -5.15 5.44 22.21
C GLY A 63 -5.30 4.18 21.37
N ASN A 64 -5.40 4.29 20.05
CA ASN A 64 -5.57 3.17 19.13
C ASN A 64 -4.23 2.59 18.68
N TYR A 65 -4.27 1.32 18.30
CA TYR A 65 -3.15 0.60 17.70
C TYR A 65 -3.39 0.46 16.20
N TYR A 66 -2.45 0.95 15.38
CA TYR A 66 -2.54 0.94 13.93
C TYR A 66 -1.45 0.05 13.32
N PRO A 67 -1.72 -1.25 13.14
CA PRO A 67 -0.80 -2.15 12.48
C PRO A 67 -0.86 -1.96 10.97
N PHE A 68 0.30 -1.70 10.36
CA PHE A 68 0.44 -1.50 8.93
C PHE A 68 1.45 -2.47 8.31
N HIS A 69 1.32 -2.68 7.01
CA HIS A 69 2.37 -3.05 6.10
C HIS A 69 2.43 -2.01 4.97
N TRP A 70 3.52 -1.99 4.22
CA TRP A 70 3.78 -0.89 3.30
C TRP A 70 4.03 -1.37 1.88
N LEU A 71 3.39 -0.73 0.91
CA LEU A 71 3.66 -0.87 -0.51
C LEU A 71 4.67 0.19 -0.93
N LEU A 72 5.71 -0.25 -1.63
CA LEU A 72 6.77 0.60 -2.15
C LEU A 72 6.87 0.42 -3.66
N ALA A 73 7.20 1.48 -4.37
CA ALA A 73 7.51 1.40 -5.80
C ALA A 73 8.55 2.45 -6.19
N ASP A 74 9.49 2.02 -7.03
CA ASP A 74 10.43 2.88 -7.74
C ASP A 74 10.65 2.36 -9.17
N ASP A 75 11.70 2.80 -9.86
CA ASP A 75 11.96 2.36 -11.22
C ASP A 75 12.46 0.90 -11.31
N SER A 76 12.91 0.31 -10.19
CA SER A 76 13.30 -1.09 -10.11
C SER A 76 12.12 -2.05 -9.96
N GLY A 77 10.95 -1.55 -9.58
CA GLY A 77 9.74 -2.34 -9.45
C GLY A 77 8.87 -2.01 -8.22
N THR A 78 8.03 -2.94 -7.86
CA THR A 78 7.13 -2.86 -6.70
C THR A 78 7.58 -3.81 -5.61
N TYR A 79 7.51 -3.36 -4.37
CA TYR A 79 7.96 -4.08 -3.19
C TYR A 79 6.94 -3.94 -2.05
N VAL A 80 7.06 -4.81 -1.06
CA VAL A 80 6.27 -4.78 0.17
C VAL A 80 7.20 -4.89 1.36
N ILE A 81 6.94 -4.12 2.39
CA ILE A 81 7.52 -4.33 3.72
C ILE A 81 6.42 -4.83 4.64
N GLU A 82 6.64 -6.02 5.24
CA GLU A 82 5.74 -6.61 6.23
C GLU A 82 6.46 -6.79 7.56
N PRO A 83 5.88 -6.31 8.68
CA PRO A 83 6.40 -6.57 10.02
C PRO A 83 5.99 -7.98 10.47
N LEU A 84 6.87 -8.94 10.28
CA LEU A 84 6.64 -10.36 10.57
C LEU A 84 7.68 -10.88 11.55
N GLY A 85 7.23 -11.47 12.67
CA GLY A 85 8.10 -12.01 13.70
C GLY A 85 8.99 -10.95 14.35
N GLY A 86 8.47 -9.75 14.59
CA GLY A 86 9.20 -8.65 15.19
C GLY A 86 10.24 -7.98 14.27
N ARG A 87 10.22 -8.27 12.97
CA ARG A 87 11.19 -7.72 12.02
C ARG A 87 10.50 -7.20 10.75
N LEU A 88 11.05 -6.15 10.18
CA LEU A 88 10.62 -5.65 8.87
C LEU A 88 11.21 -6.54 7.77
N LYS A 89 10.35 -7.13 6.96
CA LYS A 89 10.76 -7.96 5.82
C LYS A 89 10.44 -7.24 4.52
N LEU A 90 11.48 -6.83 3.80
CA LEU A 90 11.35 -6.28 2.45
C LEU A 90 11.29 -7.42 1.45
N MET A 91 10.27 -7.42 0.62
CA MET A 91 10.03 -8.45 -0.40
C MET A 91 9.65 -7.81 -1.72
N ARG A 92 10.09 -8.40 -2.84
CA ARG A 92 9.60 -7.99 -4.16
C ARG A 92 8.14 -8.39 -4.32
N ASN A 93 7.34 -7.48 -4.86
CA ASN A 93 5.92 -7.72 -5.15
C ASN A 93 5.67 -7.77 -6.66
N PRO A 94 5.78 -8.94 -7.29
CA PRO A 94 5.57 -9.05 -8.73
C PRO A 94 4.12 -8.84 -9.16
N CYS A 95 3.17 -8.87 -8.23
CA CYS A 95 1.75 -8.65 -8.50
C CYS A 95 1.44 -7.18 -8.83
N GLY A 96 2.22 -6.24 -8.28
CA GLY A 96 1.97 -4.80 -8.42
C GLY A 96 0.81 -4.28 -7.58
N GLY A 97 0.13 -5.13 -6.80
CA GLY A 97 -0.98 -4.78 -5.93
C GLY A 97 -0.74 -5.20 -4.48
N LEU A 98 -1.36 -4.49 -3.55
CA LEU A 98 -1.41 -4.85 -2.13
C LEU A 98 -2.76 -4.39 -1.57
N THR A 99 -3.30 -5.13 -0.61
CA THR A 99 -4.47 -4.75 0.17
C THR A 99 -4.20 -5.06 1.64
N ASN A 100 -5.18 -4.87 2.51
CA ASN A 100 -5.06 -5.20 3.93
C ASN A 100 -4.71 -6.69 4.14
N THR A 101 -4.70 -7.16 5.40
CA THR A 101 -4.55 -8.60 5.72
C THR A 101 -5.29 -9.52 4.73
N PRO A 102 -4.72 -10.69 4.35
CA PRO A 102 -3.53 -11.34 4.89
C PRO A 102 -2.20 -10.87 4.27
N ALA A 103 -1.09 -11.50 4.65
CA ALA A 103 0.24 -11.24 4.12
C ALA A 103 0.32 -11.46 2.60
N LEU A 104 1.27 -10.82 1.93
CA LEU A 104 1.43 -10.91 0.47
C LEU A 104 1.53 -12.36 -0.02
N ALA A 105 2.26 -13.21 0.69
CA ALA A 105 2.40 -14.62 0.31
C ALA A 105 1.05 -15.35 0.29
N ASP A 106 0.21 -15.14 1.30
CA ASP A 106 -1.13 -15.73 1.37
C ASP A 106 -2.08 -15.13 0.32
N GLN A 107 -1.92 -13.83 0.01
CA GLN A 107 -2.67 -13.17 -1.07
C GLN A 107 -2.35 -13.81 -2.42
N VAL A 108 -1.06 -14.06 -2.70
CA VAL A 108 -0.59 -14.72 -3.92
C VAL A 108 -1.10 -16.17 -4.00
N GLU A 109 -1.01 -16.93 -2.92
CA GLU A 109 -1.52 -18.30 -2.86
C GLU A 109 -3.03 -18.36 -3.18
N ARG A 110 -3.82 -17.47 -2.58
CA ARG A 110 -5.27 -17.36 -2.84
C ARG A 110 -5.59 -16.92 -4.27
N LEU A 111 -4.77 -16.04 -4.84
CA LEU A 111 -4.87 -15.67 -6.26
C LEU A 111 -4.58 -16.88 -7.15
N ASN A 112 -3.48 -17.59 -6.91
CA ASN A 112 -3.10 -18.76 -7.68
C ASN A 112 -4.17 -19.87 -7.61
N HIS A 113 -4.75 -20.10 -6.43
CA HIS A 113 -5.89 -21.03 -6.29
C HIS A 113 -7.06 -20.63 -7.20
N ARG A 114 -7.41 -19.34 -7.27
CA ARG A 114 -8.45 -18.83 -8.20
C ARG A 114 -8.08 -19.06 -9.65
N LEU A 115 -6.80 -18.92 -9.99
CA LEU A 115 -6.28 -19.12 -11.36
C LEU A 115 -6.12 -20.59 -11.75
N GLY A 116 -6.42 -21.54 -10.83
CA GLY A 116 -6.24 -22.97 -11.05
C GLY A 116 -4.76 -23.41 -11.02
N ILE A 117 -3.91 -22.68 -10.30
CA ILE A 117 -2.47 -22.93 -10.20
C ILE A 117 -2.14 -23.48 -8.82
N ALA A 118 -1.40 -24.60 -8.80
CA ALA A 118 -0.92 -25.20 -7.54
C ALA A 118 0.37 -24.56 -6.99
N ASP A 119 1.04 -23.70 -7.74
CA ASP A 119 2.26 -23.02 -7.34
C ASP A 119 1.96 -21.92 -6.29
N ARG A 120 2.91 -21.72 -5.39
CA ARG A 120 2.87 -20.63 -4.40
C ARG A 120 3.45 -19.31 -4.94
N GLN A 121 4.20 -19.35 -6.04
CA GLN A 121 4.80 -18.18 -6.65
C GLN A 121 3.82 -17.52 -7.63
N PHE A 122 3.94 -16.20 -7.74
CA PHE A 122 3.14 -15.42 -8.69
C PHE A 122 3.43 -15.82 -10.15
N VAL A 123 2.39 -16.16 -10.88
CA VAL A 123 2.47 -16.58 -12.29
C VAL A 123 1.78 -15.55 -13.18
N LEU A 124 2.55 -14.60 -13.70
CA LEU A 124 2.03 -13.51 -14.53
C LEU A 124 1.22 -13.99 -15.74
N ARG A 125 1.70 -15.03 -16.45
CA ARG A 125 1.00 -15.57 -17.62
C ARG A 125 -0.42 -16.04 -17.30
N ALA A 126 -0.62 -16.62 -16.13
CA ALA A 126 -1.94 -17.06 -15.69
C ALA A 126 -2.87 -15.88 -15.42
N VAL A 127 -2.36 -14.81 -14.80
CA VAL A 127 -3.13 -13.58 -14.57
C VAL A 127 -3.55 -12.95 -15.89
N VAL A 128 -2.63 -12.80 -16.82
CA VAL A 128 -2.90 -12.18 -18.15
C VAL A 128 -3.91 -12.97 -18.96
N ASN A 129 -3.86 -14.30 -18.88
CA ASN A 129 -4.72 -15.20 -19.66
C ASN A 129 -6.01 -15.61 -18.93
N TYR A 130 -6.24 -15.13 -17.72
CA TYR A 130 -7.42 -15.50 -16.95
C TYR A 130 -8.72 -15.02 -17.62
N GLN A 131 -9.62 -15.95 -17.92
CA GLN A 131 -10.93 -15.70 -18.54
C GLN A 131 -12.11 -16.07 -17.64
N GLY A 132 -11.83 -16.47 -16.38
CA GLY A 132 -12.86 -16.84 -15.44
C GLY A 132 -13.63 -15.64 -14.89
N ALA A 133 -14.61 -15.94 -14.02
CA ALA A 133 -15.40 -14.91 -13.35
C ALA A 133 -14.50 -13.96 -12.51
N TRP A 134 -14.72 -12.66 -12.68
CA TRP A 134 -14.01 -11.65 -11.90
C TRP A 134 -14.29 -11.80 -10.42
N PRO A 135 -13.30 -11.53 -9.55
CA PRO A 135 -13.51 -11.57 -8.11
C PRO A 135 -14.64 -10.61 -7.72
N ALA A 136 -15.58 -11.10 -6.94
CA ALA A 136 -16.67 -10.30 -6.41
C ALA A 136 -16.49 -10.12 -4.89
N GLY A 137 -17.04 -9.02 -4.36
CA GLY A 137 -17.01 -8.71 -2.94
C GLY A 137 -15.99 -7.65 -2.54
N GLY A 138 -16.21 -7.09 -1.34
CA GLY A 138 -15.43 -5.97 -0.78
C GLY A 138 -14.34 -6.39 0.22
N ASN A 139 -14.14 -7.70 0.47
CA ASN A 139 -13.09 -8.14 1.39
C ASN A 139 -11.68 -7.95 0.79
N SER A 140 -10.67 -7.98 1.64
CA SER A 140 -9.29 -7.69 1.26
C SER A 140 -8.77 -8.62 0.15
N VAL A 141 -9.08 -9.91 0.21
CA VAL A 141 -8.65 -10.90 -0.79
C VAL A 141 -9.28 -10.63 -2.15
N ALA A 142 -10.59 -10.39 -2.20
CA ALA A 142 -11.27 -10.08 -3.46
C ALA A 142 -10.72 -8.78 -4.08
N ARG A 143 -10.51 -7.73 -3.27
CA ARG A 143 -9.91 -6.46 -3.73
C ARG A 143 -8.48 -6.65 -4.25
N PHE A 144 -7.66 -7.49 -3.59
CA PHE A 144 -6.32 -7.82 -4.08
C PHE A 144 -6.38 -8.48 -5.47
N GLN A 145 -7.22 -9.50 -5.61
CA GLN A 145 -7.39 -10.20 -6.88
C GLN A 145 -7.90 -9.27 -7.99
N GLN A 146 -8.85 -8.39 -7.68
CA GLN A 146 -9.34 -7.35 -8.61
C GLN A 146 -8.20 -6.40 -9.01
N ALA A 147 -7.39 -5.95 -8.04
CA ALA A 147 -6.28 -5.04 -8.29
C ALA A 147 -5.24 -5.68 -9.22
N VAL A 148 -4.84 -6.92 -8.94
CA VAL A 148 -3.85 -7.63 -9.76
C VAL A 148 -4.38 -7.89 -11.17
N LEU A 149 -5.60 -8.42 -11.32
CA LEU A 149 -6.21 -8.64 -12.64
C LEU A 149 -6.35 -7.33 -13.42
N THR A 150 -6.79 -6.24 -12.77
CA THR A 150 -6.89 -4.93 -13.44
C THR A 150 -5.54 -4.42 -13.88
N SER A 151 -4.53 -4.47 -13.02
CA SER A 151 -3.18 -3.98 -13.32
C SER A 151 -2.56 -4.68 -14.52
N TRP A 152 -2.78 -5.98 -14.68
CA TRP A 152 -2.12 -6.78 -15.71
C TRP A 152 -2.95 -7.01 -16.98
N GLN A 153 -4.29 -7.03 -16.87
CA GLN A 153 -5.17 -7.19 -18.03
C GLN A 153 -5.63 -5.84 -18.62
N LYS A 154 -6.09 -4.91 -17.77
CA LYS A 154 -6.62 -3.61 -18.21
C LYS A 154 -5.56 -2.53 -18.31
N LYS A 155 -4.48 -2.64 -17.54
CA LYS A 155 -3.31 -1.73 -17.54
C LYS A 155 -3.71 -0.25 -17.55
N PRO A 156 -4.36 0.27 -16.52
CA PRO A 156 -4.78 1.67 -16.50
C PRO A 156 -3.57 2.60 -16.62
N GLN A 157 -3.50 3.37 -17.71
CA GLN A 157 -2.35 4.21 -18.07
C GLN A 157 -2.58 5.70 -17.75
N THR A 158 -3.77 6.06 -17.29
CA THR A 158 -4.12 7.45 -17.01
C THR A 158 -4.64 7.59 -15.58
N VAL A 159 -4.51 8.80 -15.03
CA VAL A 159 -5.09 9.15 -13.71
C VAL A 159 -6.60 8.86 -13.69
N ALA A 160 -7.32 9.17 -14.76
CA ALA A 160 -8.75 8.91 -14.86
C ALA A 160 -9.07 7.41 -14.84
N ALA A 161 -8.34 6.59 -15.61
CA ALA A 161 -8.52 5.14 -15.62
C ALA A 161 -8.18 4.52 -14.25
N MET A 162 -7.13 5.00 -13.58
CA MET A 162 -6.78 4.56 -12.24
C MET A 162 -7.86 4.98 -11.23
N ALA A 163 -8.38 6.18 -11.31
CA ALA A 163 -9.46 6.65 -10.45
C ALA A 163 -10.74 5.81 -10.62
N THR A 164 -11.09 5.47 -11.86
CA THR A 164 -12.22 4.57 -12.15
C THR A 164 -12.00 3.19 -11.52
N PHE A 165 -10.79 2.65 -11.60
CA PHE A 165 -10.47 1.38 -10.94
C PHE A 165 -10.59 1.50 -9.41
N LEU A 166 -10.02 2.53 -8.79
CA LEU A 166 -10.06 2.71 -7.34
C LEU A 166 -11.51 2.79 -6.80
N GLN A 167 -12.43 3.37 -7.57
CA GLN A 167 -13.86 3.38 -7.21
C GLN A 167 -14.44 1.95 -7.10
N THR A 168 -13.98 1.01 -7.91
CA THR A 168 -14.49 -0.38 -7.88
C THR A 168 -14.05 -1.15 -6.62
N VAL A 169 -12.94 -0.73 -6.00
CA VAL A 169 -12.40 -1.35 -4.76
C VAL A 169 -12.66 -0.49 -3.52
N THR A 170 -13.40 0.59 -3.65
CA THR A 170 -13.83 1.46 -2.55
C THR A 170 -14.90 0.79 -1.72
N VAL A 171 -14.73 0.77 -0.40
CA VAL A 171 -15.77 0.38 0.56
C VAL A 171 -16.62 1.61 0.85
N PRO A 172 -17.91 1.63 0.46
CA PRO A 172 -18.76 2.80 0.64
C PRO A 172 -19.07 3.07 2.11
N HIS A 173 -19.20 4.34 2.48
CA HIS A 173 -19.73 4.74 3.79
C HIS A 173 -21.25 4.43 3.84
N THR A 174 -21.63 3.50 4.70
CA THR A 174 -23.00 3.07 4.91
C THR A 174 -23.23 2.79 6.39
N LYS A 175 -24.50 2.63 6.83
CA LYS A 175 -24.79 2.23 8.22
C LYS A 175 -24.05 0.94 8.64
N LYS A 176 -23.85 0.00 7.70
CA LYS A 176 -23.08 -1.23 7.94
C LYS A 176 -21.57 -0.98 8.04
N HIS A 177 -21.08 0.05 7.40
CA HIS A 177 -19.67 0.41 7.30
C HIS A 177 -19.45 1.84 7.82
N GLU A 178 -20.02 2.18 8.98
CA GLU A 178 -19.95 3.52 9.55
C GLU A 178 -18.50 3.92 9.94
N HIS A 179 -17.73 2.95 10.44
CA HIS A 179 -16.34 3.17 10.86
C HIS A 179 -15.30 2.47 9.96
N ASN A 180 -15.73 1.52 9.12
CA ASN A 180 -14.83 0.71 8.29
C ASN A 180 -15.13 0.93 6.80
N TYR A 181 -14.93 2.13 6.31
CA TYR A 181 -15.09 2.49 4.90
C TYR A 181 -13.79 3.08 4.34
N THR A 182 -13.71 3.22 3.03
CA THR A 182 -12.58 3.89 2.38
C THR A 182 -12.71 5.39 2.57
N HIS A 183 -11.89 5.98 3.42
CA HIS A 183 -11.94 7.41 3.73
C HIS A 183 -11.53 8.26 2.53
N TYR A 184 -10.46 7.86 1.86
CA TYR A 184 -9.96 8.52 0.66
C TYR A 184 -9.23 7.53 -0.25
N TRP A 185 -8.98 7.95 -1.45
CA TRP A 185 -8.00 7.34 -2.34
C TRP A 185 -7.14 8.40 -3.00
N ALA A 186 -5.94 7.99 -3.39
CA ALA A 186 -5.00 8.87 -4.05
C ALA A 186 -4.40 8.18 -5.29
N VAL A 187 -4.01 9.00 -6.26
CA VAL A 187 -3.23 8.58 -7.42
C VAL A 187 -1.99 9.45 -7.50
N VAL A 188 -0.84 8.82 -7.68
CA VAL A 188 0.43 9.53 -7.89
C VAL A 188 0.86 9.34 -9.33
N ASP A 189 0.93 10.44 -10.08
CA ASP A 189 1.56 10.50 -11.40
C ASP A 189 3.04 10.78 -11.21
N ARG A 190 3.86 9.72 -11.26
CA ARG A 190 5.30 9.82 -11.03
C ARG A 190 6.03 10.54 -12.17
N GLN A 191 5.49 10.53 -13.40
CA GLN A 191 6.10 11.21 -14.55
C GLN A 191 5.87 12.71 -14.46
N ARG A 192 4.66 13.13 -14.07
CA ARG A 192 4.29 14.55 -13.93
C ARG A 192 4.55 15.09 -12.52
N LEU A 193 4.98 14.25 -11.59
CA LEU A 193 5.17 14.58 -10.16
C LEU A 193 3.92 15.25 -9.59
N ARG A 194 2.76 14.63 -9.80
CA ARG A 194 1.47 15.09 -9.29
C ARG A 194 0.81 14.07 -8.38
N TYR A 195 0.30 14.55 -7.28
CA TYR A 195 -0.50 13.81 -6.32
C TYR A 195 -1.96 14.23 -6.47
N TYR A 196 -2.85 13.27 -6.70
CA TYR A 196 -4.29 13.46 -6.79
C TYR A 196 -4.96 12.78 -5.62
N PHE A 197 -5.76 13.53 -4.88
CA PHE A 197 -6.48 13.05 -3.71
C PHE A 197 -7.98 13.17 -3.92
N THR A 198 -8.74 12.19 -3.46
CA THR A 198 -10.20 12.23 -3.45
C THR A 198 -10.72 11.76 -2.09
N ASP A 199 -11.42 12.62 -1.40
CA ASP A 199 -12.20 12.27 -0.22
C ASP A 199 -13.43 11.46 -0.63
N CYS A 200 -13.59 10.25 -0.10
CA CYS A 200 -14.66 9.34 -0.50
C CYS A 200 -16.03 9.72 0.08
N ARG A 201 -16.06 10.50 1.15
CA ARG A 201 -17.30 10.94 1.79
C ARG A 201 -17.87 12.18 1.11
N THR A 202 -17.02 13.19 0.91
CA THR A 202 -17.42 14.48 0.33
C THR A 202 -17.32 14.53 -1.19
N GLN A 203 -16.63 13.54 -1.80
CA GLN A 203 -16.26 13.52 -3.22
C GLN A 203 -15.39 14.72 -3.65
N ARG A 204 -14.81 15.44 -2.69
CA ARG A 204 -13.88 16.52 -2.96
C ARG A 204 -12.60 15.97 -3.56
N ARG A 205 -12.17 16.59 -4.65
CA ARG A 205 -10.94 16.23 -5.36
C ARG A 205 -9.97 17.40 -5.32
N VAL A 206 -8.71 17.10 -5.02
CA VAL A 206 -7.62 18.07 -5.03
C VAL A 206 -6.41 17.46 -5.72
N SER A 207 -5.56 18.29 -6.30
CA SER A 207 -4.28 17.84 -6.83
C SER A 207 -3.16 18.79 -6.41
N TYR A 208 -1.98 18.22 -6.20
CA TYR A 208 -0.79 18.93 -5.77
C TYR A 208 0.33 18.68 -6.76
N ASP A 209 1.03 19.73 -7.14
CA ASP A 209 2.27 19.65 -7.89
C ASP A 209 3.41 19.42 -6.90
N LEU A 210 4.03 18.24 -6.96
CA LEU A 210 5.10 17.89 -6.03
C LEU A 210 6.39 18.67 -6.29
N ASN A 211 6.59 19.22 -7.50
CA ASN A 211 7.73 20.09 -7.78
C ASN A 211 7.63 21.42 -7.03
N SER A 212 6.43 21.97 -6.91
CA SER A 212 6.21 23.23 -6.19
C SER A 212 6.35 23.08 -4.68
N ALA A 213 6.30 21.86 -4.16
CA ALA A 213 6.43 21.57 -2.73
C ALA A 213 7.90 21.38 -2.28
N VAL A 214 8.85 21.27 -3.20
CA VAL A 214 10.26 21.07 -2.87
C VAL A 214 10.82 22.29 -2.13
N GLY A 215 11.38 22.06 -0.95
CA GLY A 215 11.97 23.11 -0.11
C GLY A 215 10.97 24.01 0.62
N GLN A 216 9.66 23.74 0.52
CA GLN A 216 8.65 24.47 1.27
C GLN A 216 8.45 23.86 2.66
N GLN A 217 7.98 24.68 3.60
CA GLN A 217 7.52 24.21 4.91
C GLN A 217 6.31 23.27 4.74
N PRO A 218 6.15 22.26 5.62
CA PRO A 218 4.97 21.43 5.60
C PRO A 218 3.68 22.25 5.63
N VAL A 219 2.78 21.98 4.69
CA VAL A 219 1.49 22.69 4.61
C VAL A 219 0.38 21.73 5.03
N ALA A 220 -0.37 22.11 6.05
CA ALA A 220 -1.59 21.41 6.42
C ALA A 220 -2.73 21.83 5.48
N PHE A 221 -3.32 20.87 4.80
CA PHE A 221 -4.51 21.11 3.98
C PHE A 221 -5.76 20.77 4.80
N LYS A 222 -6.65 21.76 4.94
CA LYS A 222 -8.01 21.49 5.44
C LYS A 222 -8.79 20.79 4.33
N LEU A 223 -9.15 19.54 4.57
CA LEU A 223 -10.02 18.73 3.72
C LEU A 223 -11.49 19.12 3.89
#